data_3761613029e4dd3910b99be7de89159b
#
_entry.id   3761613029e4dd3910b99be7de89159b
#
_cell.length_a   1.000
_cell.length_b   1.000
_cell.length_c   1.000
_cell.angle_alpha   90.00
_cell.angle_beta   90.00
_cell.angle_gamma   90.00
#
_symmetry.space_group_name_H-M   'P 1'
#
loop_
_entity.id
_entity.type
_entity.pdbx_description
1 polymer ?
#
loop_
_entity_poly.entity_id
_entity_poly.type
_entity_poly.pdbx_seq_one_letter_code
_entity_poly.pdbx_strand_id
1 'polypeptide(L)'
;LAKLYSVMSRDALVVSTASGQTLKLPFSTLINVFQPNRMSVLDKLGHYFMKVGEFVFDDPREANTEGGVFPAIFGTVMMVMLMSVIVTPFGVIAAIYLHEYAHQGRWTQIIRIAVNNLAGVPSIVYGVFGLGFFVYIVGGSIDKLMLPALLPAPTFGTPGLLWSSLTLALLTVPVVIVAT
;
A
#
# COMPACT_ATOMS: atom_id res chain seq x y z
N LEU A 1 7.23 29.74 -9.47
CA LEU A 1 6.92 29.04 -8.22
C LEU A 1 7.88 29.46 -7.10
N ALA A 2 9.21 29.35 -7.25
CA ALA A 2 10.19 29.71 -6.22
C ALA A 2 10.07 31.16 -5.70
N LYS A 3 9.78 32.12 -6.61
CA LYS A 3 9.59 33.54 -6.27
C LYS A 3 8.31 33.79 -5.47
N LEU A 4 7.25 33.02 -5.74
CA LEU A 4 5.99 33.08 -5.01
C LEU A 4 6.17 32.52 -3.58
N TYR A 5 6.87 31.39 -3.47
CA TYR A 5 7.22 30.77 -2.19
C TYR A 5 8.07 31.70 -1.31
N SER A 6 9.02 32.41 -1.88
CA SER A 6 9.88 33.35 -1.14
C SER A 6 9.14 34.59 -0.62
N VAL A 7 8.06 35.00 -1.29
CA VAL A 7 7.18 36.09 -0.81
C VAL A 7 6.25 35.56 0.28
N MET A 8 5.61 34.43 0.07
CA MET A 8 4.69 33.82 1.04
C MET A 8 5.38 33.34 2.34
N SER A 9 6.69 33.08 2.31
CA SER A 9 7.45 32.73 3.51
C SER A 9 7.86 33.93 4.37
N ARG A 10 7.78 35.15 3.82
CA ARG A 10 8.08 36.39 4.57
C ARG A 10 6.89 36.91 5.37
N ASP A 11 5.69 36.66 4.87
CA ASP A 11 4.46 37.10 5.54
C ASP A 11 3.92 35.98 6.44
N ALA A 12 3.56 36.31 7.66
CA ALA A 12 3.10 35.35 8.64
C ALA A 12 1.77 35.79 9.28
N LEU A 13 0.87 34.83 9.49
CA LEU A 13 -0.32 35.01 10.27
C LEU A 13 0.04 34.91 11.77
N VAL A 14 -0.30 35.92 12.54
CA VAL A 14 -0.13 35.91 14.01
C VAL A 14 -1.42 35.37 14.61
N VAL A 15 -1.34 34.21 15.24
CA VAL A 15 -2.49 33.56 15.88
C VAL A 15 -2.24 33.49 17.38
N SER A 16 -3.24 33.83 18.15
CA SER A 16 -3.24 33.63 19.61
C SER A 16 -3.88 32.28 19.92
N THR A 17 -3.15 31.42 20.63
CA THR A 17 -3.68 30.14 21.12
C THR A 17 -4.60 30.35 22.32
N ALA A 18 -5.42 29.36 22.66
CA ALA A 18 -6.27 29.39 23.84
C ALA A 18 -5.49 29.54 25.16
N SER A 19 -4.20 29.18 25.16
CA SER A 19 -3.27 29.39 26.29
C SER A 19 -2.64 30.79 26.34
N GLY A 20 -3.00 31.70 25.42
CA GLY A 20 -2.48 33.07 25.36
C GLY A 20 -1.12 33.20 24.66
N GLN A 21 -0.56 32.12 24.12
CA GLN A 21 0.69 32.19 23.38
C GLN A 21 0.44 32.68 21.94
N THR A 22 1.29 33.57 21.45
CA THR A 22 1.25 34.04 20.08
C THR A 22 2.17 33.19 19.20
N LEU A 23 1.60 32.54 18.19
CA LEU A 23 2.31 31.77 17.18
C LEU A 23 2.33 32.53 15.85
N LYS A 24 3.50 32.63 15.23
CA LYS A 24 3.65 33.19 13.88
C LYS A 24 3.70 32.03 12.89
N LEU A 25 2.67 31.91 12.09
CA LEU A 25 2.55 30.87 11.06
C LEU A 25 2.81 31.50 9.67
N PRO A 26 3.89 31.14 8.95
CA PRO A 26 4.12 31.65 7.62
C PRO A 26 3.03 31.20 6.66
N PHE A 27 2.60 32.06 5.74
CA PHE A 27 1.55 31.71 4.77
C PHE A 27 1.89 30.50 3.89
N SER A 28 3.18 30.20 3.72
CA SER A 28 3.66 29.04 2.98
C SER A 28 3.30 27.69 3.63
N THR A 29 3.00 27.69 4.94
CA THR A 29 2.62 26.47 5.69
C THR A 29 1.11 26.36 5.90
N LEU A 30 0.34 27.41 5.55
CA LEU A 30 -1.11 27.42 5.71
C LEU A 30 -1.79 26.78 4.50
N ILE A 31 -2.47 25.67 4.73
CA ILE A 31 -3.25 24.96 3.71
C ILE A 31 -4.69 25.46 3.68
N ASN A 32 -5.28 25.60 4.86
CA ASN A 32 -6.66 26.06 5.02
C ASN A 32 -6.82 26.87 6.32
N VAL A 33 -7.59 27.95 6.25
CA VAL A 33 -7.95 28.76 7.42
C VAL A 33 -9.48 28.88 7.46
N PHE A 34 -10.07 28.45 8.56
CA PHE A 34 -11.52 28.57 8.78
C PHE A 34 -11.82 28.96 10.23
N GLN A 35 -12.98 29.57 10.44
CA GLN A 35 -13.42 30.06 11.76
C GLN A 35 -14.65 29.25 12.20
N PRO A 36 -14.49 28.11 12.90
CA PRO A 36 -15.61 27.22 13.26
C PRO A 36 -16.67 27.89 14.15
N ASN A 37 -16.28 28.88 14.93
CA ASN A 37 -17.19 29.60 15.83
C ASN A 37 -18.12 30.59 15.08
N ARG A 38 -17.81 30.98 13.85
CA ARG A 38 -18.63 31.85 13.01
C ARG A 38 -19.48 31.09 11.99
N MET A 39 -19.28 29.79 11.87
CA MET A 39 -20.01 28.93 10.93
C MET A 39 -21.39 28.59 11.46
N SER A 40 -22.41 28.67 10.61
CA SER A 40 -23.74 28.13 10.89
C SER A 40 -23.68 26.58 10.92
N VAL A 41 -24.74 25.94 11.39
CA VAL A 41 -24.81 24.45 11.40
C VAL A 41 -24.72 23.86 9.98
N LEU A 42 -25.36 24.52 9.00
CA LEU A 42 -25.31 24.09 7.59
C LEU A 42 -23.91 24.25 7.01
N ASP A 43 -23.21 25.36 7.32
CA ASP A 43 -21.83 25.58 6.88
C ASP A 43 -20.88 24.54 7.48
N LYS A 44 -21.07 24.16 8.75
CA LYS A 44 -20.29 23.11 9.40
C LYS A 44 -20.49 21.75 8.74
N LEU A 45 -21.74 21.40 8.40
CA LEU A 45 -22.03 20.16 7.67
C LEU A 45 -21.40 20.17 6.27
N GLY A 46 -21.54 21.28 5.54
CA GLY A 46 -20.92 21.45 4.24
C GLY A 46 -19.39 21.32 4.31
N HIS A 47 -18.77 21.97 5.30
CA HIS A 47 -17.34 21.89 5.53
C HIS A 47 -16.89 20.46 5.91
N TYR A 48 -17.68 19.76 6.72
CA TYR A 48 -17.41 18.35 7.06
C TYR A 48 -17.38 17.46 5.81
N PHE A 49 -18.41 17.53 4.97
CA PHE A 49 -18.43 16.73 3.72
C PHE A 49 -17.29 17.10 2.75
N MET A 50 -16.96 18.39 2.68
CA MET A 50 -15.82 18.84 1.89
C MET A 50 -14.52 18.23 2.42
N LYS A 51 -14.32 18.21 3.74
CA LYS A 51 -13.13 17.61 4.38
C LYS A 51 -13.08 16.09 4.23
N VAL A 52 -14.22 15.41 4.25
CA VAL A 52 -14.28 13.98 3.91
C VAL A 52 -13.89 13.75 2.46
N GLY A 53 -14.36 14.60 1.53
CA GLY A 53 -13.96 14.54 0.13
C GLY A 53 -12.45 14.77 -0.06
N GLU A 54 -11.88 15.79 0.56
CA GLU A 54 -10.44 16.06 0.55
C GLU A 54 -9.66 14.85 1.11
N PHE A 55 -10.09 14.28 2.25
CA PHE A 55 -9.44 13.12 2.85
C PHE A 55 -9.45 11.90 1.92
N VAL A 56 -10.53 11.66 1.18
CA VAL A 56 -10.63 10.50 0.28
C VAL A 56 -9.88 10.73 -1.03
N PHE A 57 -9.96 11.92 -1.62
CA PHE A 57 -9.56 12.16 -3.02
C PHE A 57 -8.30 13.00 -3.20
N ASP A 58 -7.85 13.71 -2.16
CA ASP A 58 -6.64 14.53 -2.26
C ASP A 58 -5.37 13.69 -2.31
N ASP A 59 -4.30 14.34 -2.77
CA ASP A 59 -2.96 13.76 -2.73
C ASP A 59 -2.39 13.75 -1.30
N PRO A 60 -1.62 12.72 -0.94
CA PRO A 60 -0.94 12.66 0.34
C PRO A 60 0.15 13.72 0.44
N ARG A 61 0.36 14.22 1.65
CA ARG A 61 1.37 15.23 2.01
C ARG A 61 2.20 14.75 3.20
N GLU A 62 3.30 15.45 3.49
CA GLU A 62 4.13 15.19 4.68
C GLU A 62 4.43 13.70 4.90
N ALA A 63 5.02 13.06 3.89
CA ALA A 63 5.35 11.62 3.94
C ALA A 63 4.14 10.70 4.27
N ASN A 64 2.95 11.04 3.76
CA ASN A 64 1.67 10.33 3.97
C ASN A 64 1.08 10.46 5.40
N THR A 65 1.53 11.43 6.19
CA THR A 65 0.94 11.74 7.50
C THR A 65 -0.23 12.71 7.42
N GLU A 66 -0.29 13.50 6.34
CA GLU A 66 -1.33 14.48 6.05
C GLU A 66 -1.85 14.35 4.62
N GLY A 67 -2.97 14.97 4.32
CA GLY A 67 -3.60 14.97 3.01
C GLY A 67 -4.57 13.82 2.81
N GLY A 68 -4.74 13.40 1.57
CA GLY A 68 -5.70 12.36 1.19
C GLY A 68 -5.11 10.96 1.20
N VAL A 69 -6.01 9.97 1.17
CA VAL A 69 -5.66 8.53 1.22
C VAL A 69 -5.88 7.82 -0.12
N PHE A 70 -6.29 8.55 -1.17
CA PHE A 70 -6.63 7.96 -2.47
C PHE A 70 -5.53 7.07 -3.06
N PRO A 71 -4.25 7.47 -3.10
CA PRO A 71 -3.20 6.62 -3.66
C PRO A 71 -2.99 5.32 -2.87
N ALA A 72 -3.19 5.37 -1.55
CA ALA A 72 -3.11 4.16 -0.71
C ALA A 72 -4.28 3.20 -0.98
N ILE A 73 -5.50 3.75 -1.12
CA ILE A 73 -6.69 2.96 -1.50
C ILE A 73 -6.48 2.34 -2.89
N PHE A 74 -6.10 3.15 -3.87
CA PHE A 74 -5.85 2.68 -5.23
C PHE A 74 -4.76 1.60 -5.26
N GLY A 75 -3.65 1.82 -4.57
CA GLY A 75 -2.55 0.86 -4.48
C GLY A 75 -2.95 -0.48 -3.87
N THR A 76 -3.74 -0.45 -2.80
CA THR A 76 -4.23 -1.68 -2.15
C THR A 76 -5.23 -2.43 -3.03
N VAL A 77 -6.17 -1.74 -3.67
CA VAL A 77 -7.12 -2.35 -4.61
C VAL A 77 -6.39 -2.99 -5.78
N MET A 78 -5.44 -2.27 -6.40
CA MET A 78 -4.65 -2.78 -7.50
C MET A 78 -3.82 -4.01 -7.10
N MET A 79 -3.20 -3.97 -5.92
CA MET A 79 -2.42 -5.09 -5.38
C MET A 79 -3.28 -6.33 -5.16
N VAL A 80 -4.49 -6.18 -4.59
CA VAL A 80 -5.42 -7.29 -4.37
C VAL A 80 -5.94 -7.85 -5.69
N MET A 81 -6.23 -7.00 -6.67
CA MET A 81 -6.65 -7.46 -7.99
C MET A 81 -5.55 -8.25 -8.70
N LEU A 82 -4.32 -7.74 -8.71
CA LEU A 82 -3.17 -8.47 -9.27
C LEU A 82 -2.94 -9.81 -8.56
N MET A 83 -2.97 -9.79 -7.22
CA MET A 83 -2.89 -11.03 -6.42
C MET A 83 -3.96 -12.04 -6.84
N SER A 84 -5.21 -11.61 -6.95
CA SER A 84 -6.35 -12.49 -7.28
C SER A 84 -6.22 -13.10 -8.66
N VAL A 85 -5.78 -12.32 -9.66
CA VAL A 85 -5.53 -12.81 -11.02
C VAL A 85 -4.41 -13.86 -11.04
N ILE A 86 -3.40 -13.69 -10.18
CA ILE A 86 -2.28 -14.63 -10.08
C ILE A 86 -2.71 -15.89 -9.30
N VAL A 87 -3.27 -15.73 -8.10
CA VAL A 87 -3.51 -16.85 -7.19
C VAL A 87 -4.64 -17.76 -7.65
N THR A 88 -5.71 -17.20 -8.24
CA THR A 88 -6.91 -17.98 -8.58
C THR A 88 -6.63 -19.13 -9.55
N PRO A 89 -5.99 -18.93 -10.73
CA PRO A 89 -5.74 -20.02 -11.63
C PRO A 89 -4.83 -21.10 -11.03
N PHE A 90 -3.76 -20.70 -10.35
CA PHE A 90 -2.84 -21.66 -9.74
C PHE A 90 -3.46 -22.42 -8.57
N GLY A 91 -4.17 -21.71 -7.69
CA GLY A 91 -4.83 -22.29 -6.53
C GLY A 91 -5.94 -23.27 -6.94
N VAL A 92 -6.79 -22.88 -7.89
CA VAL A 92 -7.88 -23.72 -8.38
C VAL A 92 -7.37 -24.96 -9.11
N ILE A 93 -6.36 -24.82 -10.01
CA ILE A 93 -5.76 -25.96 -10.69
C ILE A 93 -5.12 -26.93 -9.68
N ALA A 94 -4.39 -26.39 -8.71
CA ALA A 94 -3.79 -27.22 -7.66
C ALA A 94 -4.84 -27.95 -6.81
N ALA A 95 -5.93 -27.27 -6.46
CA ALA A 95 -7.03 -27.85 -5.71
C ALA A 95 -7.70 -28.98 -6.49
N ILE A 96 -8.12 -28.72 -7.72
CA ILE A 96 -8.75 -29.74 -8.59
C ILE A 96 -7.80 -30.95 -8.75
N TYR A 97 -6.51 -30.70 -8.99
CA TYR A 97 -5.55 -31.79 -9.11
C TYR A 97 -5.47 -32.62 -7.82
N LEU A 98 -5.39 -31.99 -6.66
CA LEU A 98 -5.28 -32.68 -5.37
C LEU A 98 -6.55 -33.42 -4.97
N HIS A 99 -7.73 -32.91 -5.37
CA HIS A 99 -9.00 -33.52 -5.01
C HIS A 99 -9.43 -34.61 -5.99
N GLU A 100 -9.31 -34.37 -7.30
CA GLU A 100 -9.87 -35.26 -8.34
C GLU A 100 -8.84 -36.21 -8.95
N TYR A 101 -7.60 -35.74 -9.19
CA TYR A 101 -6.62 -36.47 -9.99
C TYR A 101 -5.49 -37.11 -9.18
N ALA A 102 -5.17 -36.59 -8.00
CA ALA A 102 -4.04 -37.08 -7.25
C ALA A 102 -4.31 -38.46 -6.65
N HIS A 103 -3.50 -39.45 -7.01
CA HIS A 103 -3.57 -40.79 -6.39
C HIS A 103 -3.34 -40.68 -4.88
N GLN A 104 -4.15 -41.44 -4.11
CA GLN A 104 -4.03 -41.51 -2.64
C GLN A 104 -2.74 -42.22 -2.25
N GLY A 105 -1.64 -41.48 -2.15
CA GLY A 105 -0.31 -41.99 -1.86
C GLY A 105 0.43 -41.10 -0.84
N ARG A 106 1.59 -41.57 -0.40
CA ARG A 106 2.43 -40.85 0.58
C ARG A 106 2.79 -39.44 0.10
N TRP A 107 3.05 -39.25 -1.20
CA TRP A 107 3.39 -37.93 -1.77
C TRP A 107 2.23 -36.95 -1.71
N THR A 108 1.04 -37.38 -2.07
CA THR A 108 -0.17 -36.55 -1.99
C THR A 108 -0.47 -36.16 -0.55
N GLN A 109 -0.30 -37.08 0.40
CA GLN A 109 -0.47 -36.81 1.82
C GLN A 109 0.55 -35.77 2.34
N ILE A 110 1.81 -35.89 1.93
CA ILE A 110 2.85 -34.93 2.30
C ILE A 110 2.50 -33.53 1.76
N ILE A 111 2.05 -33.44 0.50
CA ILE A 111 1.65 -32.15 -0.11
C ILE A 111 0.45 -31.54 0.63
N ARG A 112 -0.57 -32.34 0.97
CA ARG A 112 -1.74 -31.84 1.74
C ARG A 112 -1.32 -31.33 3.12
N ILE A 113 -0.46 -32.07 3.81
CA ILE A 113 0.06 -31.62 5.12
C ILE A 113 0.86 -30.32 4.95
N ALA A 114 1.70 -30.22 3.93
CA ALA A 114 2.49 -29.03 3.65
C ALA A 114 1.58 -27.82 3.37
N VAL A 115 0.56 -27.96 2.54
CA VAL A 115 -0.42 -26.90 2.22
C VAL A 115 -1.15 -26.43 3.49
N ASN A 116 -1.62 -27.38 4.33
CA ASN A 116 -2.30 -27.05 5.57
C ASN A 116 -1.36 -26.35 6.58
N ASN A 117 -0.12 -26.79 6.67
CA ASN A 117 0.87 -26.15 7.54
C ASN A 117 1.27 -24.75 7.05
N LEU A 118 1.34 -24.56 5.72
CA LEU A 118 1.63 -23.25 5.13
C LEU A 118 0.56 -22.21 5.50
N ALA A 119 -0.72 -22.61 5.56
CA ALA A 119 -1.80 -21.72 6.00
C ALA A 119 -1.64 -21.24 7.46
N GLY A 120 -0.89 -21.95 8.28
CA GLY A 120 -0.61 -21.59 9.68
C GLY A 120 0.65 -20.71 9.87
N VAL A 121 1.40 -20.40 8.81
CA VAL A 121 2.62 -19.60 8.92
C VAL A 121 2.27 -18.12 9.14
N PRO A 122 2.88 -17.43 10.13
CA PRO A 122 2.67 -16.01 10.35
C PRO A 122 2.98 -15.17 9.08
N SER A 123 2.11 -14.22 8.75
CA SER A 123 2.23 -13.39 7.53
C SER A 123 3.56 -12.63 7.42
N ILE A 124 4.18 -12.29 8.56
CA ILE A 124 5.48 -11.62 8.57
C ILE A 124 6.58 -12.47 7.92
N VAL A 125 6.51 -13.80 8.06
CA VAL A 125 7.48 -14.71 7.43
C VAL A 125 7.38 -14.64 5.92
N TYR A 126 6.15 -14.59 5.38
CA TYR A 126 5.93 -14.38 3.95
C TYR A 126 6.43 -13.02 3.48
N GLY A 127 6.24 -11.96 4.29
CA GLY A 127 6.76 -10.62 3.97
C GLY A 127 8.28 -10.59 3.86
N VAL A 128 8.98 -11.19 4.83
CA VAL A 128 10.45 -11.30 4.82
C VAL A 128 10.94 -12.16 3.66
N PHE A 129 10.26 -13.30 3.40
CA PHE A 129 10.56 -14.15 2.26
C PHE A 129 10.34 -13.40 0.94
N GLY A 130 9.21 -12.71 0.79
CA GLY A 130 8.89 -11.94 -0.41
C GLY A 130 9.93 -10.86 -0.71
N LEU A 131 10.37 -10.14 0.30
CA LEU A 131 11.45 -9.16 0.17
C LEU A 131 12.78 -9.83 -0.23
N GLY A 132 13.18 -10.86 0.49
CA GLY A 132 14.45 -11.54 0.23
C GLY A 132 14.49 -12.25 -1.11
N PHE A 133 13.46 -13.03 -1.41
CA PHE A 133 13.40 -13.85 -2.60
C PHE A 133 12.94 -13.07 -3.84
N PHE A 134 11.75 -12.46 -3.80
CA PHE A 134 11.22 -11.81 -5.01
C PHE A 134 11.96 -10.52 -5.34
N VAL A 135 12.22 -9.65 -4.37
CA VAL A 135 12.87 -8.36 -4.65
C VAL A 135 14.36 -8.55 -4.87
N TYR A 136 15.08 -9.09 -3.90
CA TYR A 136 16.55 -9.10 -3.99
C TYR A 136 17.10 -10.20 -4.90
N ILE A 137 16.57 -11.42 -4.86
CA ILE A 137 17.10 -12.51 -5.70
C ILE A 137 16.50 -12.40 -7.10
N VAL A 138 15.19 -12.46 -7.26
CA VAL A 138 14.56 -12.48 -8.60
C VAL A 138 14.69 -11.11 -9.26
N GLY A 139 14.24 -10.05 -8.62
CA GLY A 139 14.28 -8.67 -9.15
C GLY A 139 15.72 -8.21 -9.42
N GLY A 140 16.61 -8.43 -8.45
CA GLY A 140 18.03 -8.09 -8.64
C GLY A 140 18.71 -8.91 -9.74
N SER A 141 18.29 -10.16 -9.98
CA SER A 141 18.79 -10.95 -11.09
C SER A 141 18.27 -10.45 -12.45
N ILE A 142 16.99 -10.05 -12.50
CA ILE A 142 16.41 -9.43 -13.70
C ILE A 142 17.16 -8.14 -14.06
N ASP A 143 17.41 -7.28 -13.09
CA ASP A 143 18.15 -6.02 -13.31
C ASP A 143 19.56 -6.29 -13.84
N LYS A 144 20.28 -7.25 -13.27
CA LYS A 144 21.63 -7.60 -13.72
C LYS A 144 21.68 -8.19 -15.13
N LEU A 145 20.68 -9.00 -15.48
CA LEU A 145 20.66 -9.71 -16.77
C LEU A 145 20.05 -8.86 -17.88
N MET A 146 18.98 -8.13 -17.60
CA MET A 146 18.20 -7.43 -18.62
C MET A 146 18.45 -5.91 -18.65
N LEU A 147 18.81 -5.31 -17.51
CA LEU A 147 18.94 -3.87 -17.35
C LEU A 147 20.28 -3.43 -16.72
N PRO A 148 21.43 -3.99 -17.13
CA PRO A 148 22.73 -3.66 -16.51
C PRO A 148 23.10 -2.18 -16.64
N ALA A 149 22.61 -1.50 -17.69
CA ALA A 149 22.86 -0.08 -17.92
C ALA A 149 22.18 0.85 -16.89
N LEU A 150 21.18 0.39 -16.15
CA LEU A 150 20.46 1.16 -15.14
C LEU A 150 21.10 1.04 -13.74
N LEU A 151 22.02 0.11 -13.54
CA LEU A 151 22.72 -0.01 -12.27
C LEU A 151 23.64 1.19 -12.03
N PRO A 152 23.77 1.72 -10.81
CA PRO A 152 23.36 1.13 -9.53
C PRO A 152 21.91 1.43 -9.08
N ALA A 153 21.03 2.00 -9.91
CA ALA A 153 19.64 2.29 -9.58
C ALA A 153 18.76 1.11 -10.07
N PRO A 154 18.50 0.07 -9.25
CA PRO A 154 17.76 -1.11 -9.67
C PRO A 154 16.28 -0.75 -9.93
N THR A 155 15.69 -1.41 -10.94
CA THR A 155 14.26 -1.25 -11.29
C THR A 155 13.42 -2.33 -10.65
N PHE A 156 13.75 -3.60 -10.91
CA PHE A 156 13.04 -4.76 -10.36
C PHE A 156 13.58 -5.19 -8.99
N GLY A 157 14.82 -4.89 -8.67
CA GLY A 157 15.43 -5.12 -7.36
C GLY A 157 14.96 -4.13 -6.27
N THR A 158 13.82 -3.45 -6.47
CA THR A 158 13.17 -2.55 -5.52
C THR A 158 11.79 -3.05 -5.13
N PRO A 159 11.33 -2.79 -3.89
CA PRO A 159 9.96 -3.09 -3.49
C PRO A 159 8.93 -2.41 -4.39
N GLY A 160 7.88 -3.14 -4.78
CA GLY A 160 6.83 -2.61 -5.66
C GLY A 160 5.56 -3.46 -5.64
N LEU A 161 4.53 -2.97 -6.33
CA LEU A 161 3.21 -3.62 -6.38
C LEU A 161 3.27 -5.06 -6.90
N LEU A 162 4.11 -5.34 -7.89
CA LEU A 162 4.27 -6.69 -8.45
C LEU A 162 4.76 -7.68 -7.39
N TRP A 163 5.84 -7.35 -6.70
CA TRP A 163 6.43 -8.23 -5.68
C TRP A 163 5.53 -8.40 -4.46
N SER A 164 4.85 -7.32 -4.05
CA SER A 164 3.86 -7.36 -2.99
C SER A 164 2.68 -8.25 -3.36
N SER A 165 2.18 -8.14 -4.60
CA SER A 165 1.07 -8.98 -5.09
C SER A 165 1.47 -10.45 -5.18
N LEU A 166 2.70 -10.77 -5.62
CA LEU A 166 3.23 -12.14 -5.65
C LEU A 166 3.40 -12.72 -4.24
N THR A 167 3.88 -11.91 -3.30
CA THR A 167 4.02 -12.33 -1.89
C THR A 167 2.65 -12.64 -1.27
N LEU A 168 1.65 -11.78 -1.52
CA LEU A 168 0.29 -12.01 -1.06
C LEU A 168 -0.37 -13.20 -1.78
N ALA A 169 -0.09 -13.40 -3.07
CA ALA A 169 -0.56 -14.57 -3.79
C ALA A 169 -0.02 -15.86 -3.16
N LEU A 170 1.27 -15.89 -2.83
CA LEU A 170 1.88 -17.04 -2.15
C LEU A 170 1.24 -17.31 -0.77
N LEU A 171 0.94 -16.26 0.00
CA LEU A 171 0.26 -16.36 1.28
C LEU A 171 -1.16 -16.94 1.13
N THR A 172 -1.88 -16.60 0.05
CA THR A 172 -3.28 -16.98 -0.17
C THR A 172 -3.46 -18.30 -0.92
N VAL A 173 -2.44 -18.80 -1.63
CA VAL A 173 -2.49 -20.10 -2.33
C VAL A 173 -3.01 -21.23 -1.45
N PRO A 174 -2.51 -21.48 -0.22
CA PRO A 174 -3.00 -22.55 0.62
C PRO A 174 -4.48 -22.40 0.96
N VAL A 175 -4.94 -21.16 1.21
CA VAL A 175 -6.34 -20.86 1.52
C VAL A 175 -7.23 -21.17 0.32
N VAL A 176 -6.82 -20.78 -0.88
CA VAL A 176 -7.56 -21.10 -2.11
C VAL A 176 -7.63 -22.60 -2.34
N ILE A 177 -6.52 -23.35 -2.17
CA ILE A 177 -6.51 -24.80 -2.34
C ILE A 177 -7.46 -25.51 -1.37
N VAL A 178 -7.56 -25.01 -0.13
CA VAL A 178 -8.43 -25.63 0.89
C VAL A 178 -9.89 -25.24 0.68
N ALA A 179 -10.17 -24.05 0.12
CA ALA A 179 -11.52 -23.54 -0.08
C ALA A 179 -12.18 -24.05 -1.38
N THR A 180 -11.41 -24.56 -2.33
CA THR A 180 -11.89 -25.12 -3.59
C THR A 180 -12.07 -26.62 -3.52
#